data_3d8bd5b7119239da1fd5581e452fdc35
#
_entry.id   3d8bd5b7119239da1fd5581e452fdc35
#
_cell.length_a   1.000
_cell.length_b   1.000
_cell.length_c   1.000
_cell.angle_alpha   90.00
_cell.angle_beta   90.00
_cell.angle_gamma   90.00
#
_symmetry.space_group_name_H-M   'P 1'
#
loop_
_entity.id
_entity.type
_entity.pdbx_description
1 polymer ?
#
loop_
_entity_poly.entity_id
_entity_poly.type
_entity_poly.pdbx_seq_one_letter_code
_entity_poly.pdbx_strand_id
1 'polypeptide(L)'
;RQRQMCIRDRPYTMYGIGEQNTPGTLQMRSMGGAGVAMRSVSTVNLLNPAAYSAAPQKTFLFNFGLEGQNYYNAQTVGGVGKRTAYNTFNFHDIAFQMPVAKRLGLGFSLTPYSSVGYRTKYYHEYDPEDPIYANVGNIQYNYQGEGDVTEVKVGLGWEPFKNFSVGIAAQYYWGDIDRTFVMTPTAITGEGTFTSTVGQDNYSISSIKGQVGVQWSPVLTQKRILTIGAAFDIGGDLNPEVTKRIYVGDIYNTTVKGDTTHLKMVLPRQFSAGIYYQTAKWAVGVDYVYQNWGDSNTATEMTGVSGSGDARTSYEVAYTNTSTFKVGVEYTPSRY
;
A
#
# COMPACT_ATOMS: atom_id res chain seq x y z
N ARG A 1 29.03 -4.10 -18.21
CA ARG A 1 29.03 -4.96 -17.00
C ARG A 1 27.60 -5.29 -16.66
N GLN A 2 27.21 -6.56 -16.73
CA GLN A 2 25.84 -7.00 -16.50
C GLN A 2 25.62 -7.18 -14.99
N ARG A 3 24.76 -6.33 -14.43
CA ARG A 3 24.24 -6.51 -13.07
C ARG A 3 23.20 -7.63 -13.08
N GLN A 4 23.53 -8.78 -12.49
CA GLN A 4 22.57 -9.87 -12.36
C GLN A 4 21.64 -9.56 -11.16
N MET A 5 20.43 -9.15 -11.45
CA MET A 5 19.39 -8.98 -10.45
C MET A 5 18.41 -10.16 -10.55
N CYS A 6 18.40 -11.05 -9.57
CA CYS A 6 17.39 -12.10 -9.47
C CYS A 6 16.26 -11.59 -8.60
N ILE A 7 15.15 -11.20 -9.21
CA ILE A 7 13.95 -10.74 -8.51
C ILE A 7 13.04 -11.95 -8.32
N ARG A 8 12.65 -12.23 -7.09
CA ARG A 8 11.78 -13.35 -6.77
C ARG A 8 10.36 -12.91 -6.42
N ASP A 9 10.13 -11.65 -6.11
CA ASP A 9 8.85 -11.11 -5.64
C ASP A 9 8.56 -9.72 -6.25
N ARG A 10 7.86 -8.84 -5.57
CA ARG A 10 7.47 -7.51 -6.03
C ARG A 10 8.61 -6.50 -5.79
N PRO A 11 9.49 -6.22 -6.75
CA PRO A 11 10.64 -5.32 -6.52
C PRO A 11 10.24 -3.88 -6.19
N TYR A 12 9.07 -3.46 -6.63
CA TYR A 12 8.54 -2.11 -6.36
C TYR A 12 8.14 -1.90 -4.90
N THR A 13 7.97 -2.98 -4.11
CA THR A 13 7.66 -2.88 -2.67
C THR A 13 8.90 -2.60 -1.81
N MET A 14 10.07 -2.44 -2.43
CA MET A 14 11.32 -2.11 -1.74
C MET A 14 11.28 -0.74 -1.04
N TYR A 15 10.39 0.15 -1.46
CA TYR A 15 10.34 1.52 -1.03
C TYR A 15 9.14 1.85 -0.16
N GLY A 16 9.31 2.78 0.80
CA GLY A 16 8.24 3.29 1.66
C GLY A 16 7.53 2.17 2.43
N ILE A 17 6.23 2.20 2.46
CA ILE A 17 5.36 1.19 3.10
C ILE A 17 5.03 0.01 2.16
N GLY A 18 5.68 -0.08 1.01
CA GLY A 18 5.42 -1.11 0.01
C GLY A 18 4.28 -0.75 -0.96
N GLU A 19 3.68 -1.78 -1.56
CA GLU A 19 2.58 -1.62 -2.50
C GLU A 19 1.26 -1.41 -1.75
N GLN A 20 0.57 -0.33 -2.07
CA GLN A 20 -0.76 -0.06 -1.51
C GLN A 20 -1.81 -0.96 -2.15
N ASN A 21 -2.64 -1.56 -1.32
CA ASN A 21 -3.80 -2.32 -1.79
C ASN A 21 -4.89 -1.37 -2.32
N THR A 22 -5.61 -1.82 -3.33
CA THR A 22 -6.75 -1.05 -3.84
C THR A 22 -7.85 -1.03 -2.79
N PRO A 23 -8.21 0.15 -2.24
CA PRO A 23 -9.23 0.25 -1.21
C PRO A 23 -10.62 -0.06 -1.78
N GLY A 24 -11.52 -0.47 -0.90
CA GLY A 24 -12.91 -0.78 -1.24
C GLY A 24 -13.25 -2.26 -1.07
N THR A 25 -14.52 -2.57 -0.92
CA THR A 25 -15.02 -3.95 -0.86
C THR A 25 -14.86 -4.64 -2.22
N LEU A 26 -14.95 -5.97 -2.22
CA LEU A 26 -14.85 -6.75 -3.46
C LEU A 26 -15.85 -6.29 -4.54
N GLN A 27 -17.06 -5.87 -4.13
CA GLN A 27 -18.04 -5.31 -5.05
C GLN A 27 -17.60 -3.97 -5.65
N MET A 28 -17.00 -3.08 -4.88
CA MET A 28 -16.42 -1.83 -5.41
C MET A 28 -15.28 -2.10 -6.36
N ARG A 29 -14.43 -3.08 -6.07
CA ARG A 29 -13.33 -3.49 -6.95
C ARG A 29 -13.83 -4.08 -8.26
N SER A 30 -14.90 -4.87 -8.24
CA SER A 30 -15.54 -5.38 -9.48
C SER A 30 -16.13 -4.26 -10.34
N MET A 31 -16.41 -3.09 -9.74
CA MET A 31 -16.79 -1.85 -10.40
C MET A 31 -15.57 -0.97 -10.77
N GLY A 32 -14.41 -1.57 -11.05
CA GLY A 32 -13.18 -0.84 -11.37
C GLY A 32 -12.61 -0.02 -10.21
N GLY A 33 -13.03 -0.30 -8.98
CA GLY A 33 -12.65 0.46 -7.78
C GLY A 33 -13.38 1.80 -7.61
N ALA A 34 -14.40 2.08 -8.43
CA ALA A 34 -15.26 3.24 -8.27
C ALA A 34 -16.29 3.01 -7.15
N GLY A 35 -16.47 3.98 -6.27
CA GLY A 35 -17.38 3.82 -5.13
C GLY A 35 -17.49 5.03 -4.21
N VAL A 36 -16.76 6.12 -4.45
CA VAL A 36 -16.78 7.33 -3.60
C VAL A 36 -18.20 7.90 -3.47
N ALA A 37 -18.97 7.87 -4.55
CA ALA A 37 -20.35 8.30 -4.58
C ALA A 37 -21.36 7.13 -4.41
N MET A 38 -20.90 5.88 -4.25
CA MET A 38 -21.80 4.74 -4.13
C MET A 38 -22.56 4.78 -2.80
N ARG A 39 -23.89 4.86 -2.88
CA ARG A 39 -24.80 4.82 -1.75
C ARG A 39 -25.67 3.57 -1.84
N SER A 40 -25.19 2.49 -1.26
CA SER A 40 -25.83 1.18 -1.32
C SER A 40 -26.56 0.86 0.00
N VAL A 41 -27.66 0.14 -0.10
CA VAL A 41 -28.39 -0.42 1.04
C VAL A 41 -27.99 -1.88 1.32
N SER A 42 -27.13 -2.45 0.49
CA SER A 42 -26.71 -3.86 0.56
C SER A 42 -25.20 -4.07 0.68
N THR A 43 -24.40 -3.01 0.51
CA THR A 43 -22.94 -3.09 0.52
C THR A 43 -22.37 -1.99 1.39
N VAL A 44 -21.37 -2.34 2.20
CA VAL A 44 -20.63 -1.37 3.02
C VAL A 44 -19.75 -0.52 2.12
N ASN A 45 -19.78 0.80 2.28
CA ASN A 45 -18.89 1.70 1.56
C ASN A 45 -17.64 2.01 2.39
N LEU A 46 -16.46 1.59 1.91
CA LEU A 46 -15.19 1.84 2.59
C LEU A 46 -14.50 3.14 2.15
N LEU A 47 -14.95 3.76 1.05
CA LEU A 47 -14.28 4.90 0.45
C LEU A 47 -14.78 6.25 0.96
N ASN A 48 -16.04 6.31 1.43
CA ASN A 48 -16.67 7.56 1.85
C ASN A 48 -17.53 7.35 3.10
N PRO A 49 -17.17 7.92 4.27
CA PRO A 49 -17.93 7.72 5.50
C PRO A 49 -19.34 8.33 5.47
N ALA A 50 -19.63 9.29 4.59
CA ALA A 50 -20.98 9.84 4.43
C ALA A 50 -22.00 8.76 4.03
N ALA A 51 -21.56 7.71 3.33
CA ALA A 51 -22.41 6.60 2.90
C ALA A 51 -22.96 5.77 4.05
N TYR A 52 -22.36 5.81 5.25
CA TYR A 52 -22.85 5.05 6.40
C TYR A 52 -24.25 5.45 6.83
N SER A 53 -24.67 6.69 6.54
CA SER A 53 -26.05 7.15 6.76
C SER A 53 -27.11 6.43 5.92
N ALA A 54 -26.68 5.69 4.85
CA ALA A 54 -27.58 4.96 3.96
C ALA A 54 -28.07 3.61 4.53
N ALA A 55 -27.51 3.14 5.64
CA ALA A 55 -27.91 1.87 6.25
C ALA A 55 -29.42 1.90 6.58
N PRO A 56 -30.23 0.96 6.06
CA PRO A 56 -31.64 0.89 6.40
C PRO A 56 -31.84 0.60 7.89
N GLN A 57 -32.90 1.13 8.45
CA GLN A 57 -33.24 0.87 9.86
C GLN A 57 -33.43 -0.62 10.12
N LYS A 58 -32.94 -1.09 11.27
CA LYS A 58 -33.00 -2.50 11.71
C LYS A 58 -32.24 -3.47 10.80
N THR A 59 -31.24 -3.00 10.09
CA THR A 59 -30.34 -3.85 9.28
C THR A 59 -28.92 -3.80 9.81
N PHE A 60 -28.21 -4.90 9.60
CA PHE A 60 -26.78 -5.00 9.81
C PHE A 60 -26.16 -5.48 8.49
N LEU A 61 -25.35 -4.65 7.89
CA LEU A 61 -24.62 -5.00 6.69
C LEU A 61 -23.24 -5.52 7.09
N PHE A 62 -22.88 -6.67 6.56
CA PHE A 62 -21.60 -7.31 6.82
C PHE A 62 -20.95 -7.68 5.48
N ASN A 63 -19.67 -7.40 5.34
CA ASN A 63 -18.85 -7.79 4.21
C ASN A 63 -17.60 -8.52 4.70
N PHE A 64 -17.27 -9.59 3.99
CA PHE A 64 -16.04 -10.36 4.20
C PHE A 64 -15.46 -10.70 2.85
N GLY A 65 -14.22 -10.32 2.62
CA GLY A 65 -13.51 -10.51 1.36
C GLY A 65 -12.23 -11.33 1.52
N LEU A 66 -12.02 -12.23 0.56
CA LEU A 66 -10.75 -12.96 0.37
C LEU A 66 -10.21 -12.66 -1.02
N GLU A 67 -8.91 -12.57 -1.15
CA GLU A 67 -8.24 -12.28 -2.41
C GLU A 67 -7.14 -13.28 -2.71
N GLY A 68 -7.15 -13.82 -3.93
CA GLY A 68 -6.06 -14.59 -4.49
C GLY A 68 -5.37 -13.79 -5.58
N GLN A 69 -4.05 -13.66 -5.49
CA GLN A 69 -3.25 -12.94 -6.48
C GLN A 69 -2.17 -13.87 -7.06
N ASN A 70 -2.08 -13.88 -8.39
CA ASN A 70 -1.05 -14.61 -9.12
C ASN A 70 -0.07 -13.60 -9.73
N TYR A 71 1.18 -13.65 -9.30
CA TYR A 71 2.25 -12.83 -9.85
C TYR A 71 3.08 -13.65 -10.81
N TYR A 72 3.35 -13.06 -11.96
CA TYR A 72 4.18 -13.66 -12.99
C TYR A 72 5.29 -12.68 -13.37
N ASN A 73 6.51 -13.02 -12.98
CA ASN A 73 7.69 -12.20 -13.28
C ASN A 73 8.51 -12.88 -14.37
N ALA A 74 8.86 -12.11 -15.40
CA ALA A 74 9.76 -12.54 -16.45
C ALA A 74 10.97 -11.60 -16.49
N GLN A 75 12.16 -12.16 -16.52
CA GLN A 75 13.42 -11.41 -16.58
C GLN A 75 14.36 -12.09 -17.56
N THR A 76 15.08 -11.31 -18.37
CA THR A 76 16.16 -11.81 -19.22
C THR A 76 17.49 -11.39 -18.59
N VAL A 77 18.32 -12.39 -18.24
CA VAL A 77 19.64 -12.19 -17.65
C VAL A 77 20.66 -12.93 -18.52
N GLY A 78 21.63 -12.22 -19.08
CA GLY A 78 22.65 -12.82 -19.94
C GLY A 78 22.10 -13.53 -21.18
N GLY A 79 21.00 -13.02 -21.77
CA GLY A 79 20.31 -13.67 -22.90
C GLY A 79 19.42 -14.85 -22.54
N VAL A 80 19.36 -15.26 -21.27
CA VAL A 80 18.53 -16.37 -20.80
C VAL A 80 17.29 -15.82 -20.09
N GLY A 81 16.11 -16.17 -20.62
CA GLY A 81 14.83 -15.83 -19.98
C GLY A 81 14.60 -16.64 -18.70
N LYS A 82 14.45 -15.97 -17.56
CA LYS A 82 14.01 -16.58 -16.30
C LYS A 82 12.60 -16.12 -15.98
N ARG A 83 11.75 -17.06 -15.56
CA ARG A 83 10.36 -16.83 -15.22
C ARG A 83 10.10 -17.33 -13.80
N THR A 84 9.39 -16.55 -13.00
CA THR A 84 8.93 -16.98 -11.68
C THR A 84 7.44 -16.70 -11.56
N ALA A 85 6.70 -17.64 -11.01
CA ALA A 85 5.30 -17.49 -10.65
C ALA A 85 5.17 -17.57 -9.13
N TYR A 86 4.37 -16.69 -8.58
CA TYR A 86 4.09 -16.64 -7.16
C TYR A 86 2.61 -16.41 -6.92
N ASN A 87 2.02 -17.23 -6.06
CA ASN A 87 0.60 -17.18 -5.73
C ASN A 87 0.46 -16.76 -4.27
N THR A 88 -0.35 -15.75 -4.00
CA THR A 88 -0.74 -15.36 -2.64
C THR A 88 -2.24 -15.52 -2.46
N PHE A 89 -2.63 -15.94 -1.28
CA PHE A 89 -4.01 -15.95 -0.85
C PHE A 89 -4.09 -15.18 0.47
N ASN A 90 -4.77 -14.06 0.45
CA ASN A 90 -4.83 -13.14 1.58
C ASN A 90 -6.27 -12.79 1.92
N PHE A 91 -6.47 -12.40 3.17
CA PHE A 91 -7.61 -11.65 3.61
C PHE A 91 -7.66 -10.29 2.90
N HIS A 92 -8.85 -9.88 2.45
CA HIS A 92 -9.04 -8.61 1.74
C HIS A 92 -9.73 -7.56 2.62
N ASP A 93 -10.89 -7.87 3.19
CA ASP A 93 -11.62 -6.95 4.05
C ASP A 93 -12.59 -7.67 4.97
N ILE A 94 -12.76 -7.11 6.16
CA ILE A 94 -13.92 -7.30 7.02
C ILE A 94 -14.54 -5.93 7.22
N ALA A 95 -15.82 -5.80 6.94
CA ALA A 95 -16.48 -4.54 7.15
C ALA A 95 -17.92 -4.73 7.60
N PHE A 96 -18.41 -3.81 8.41
CA PHE A 96 -19.82 -3.76 8.75
C PHE A 96 -20.33 -2.32 8.80
N GLN A 97 -21.63 -2.21 8.60
CA GLN A 97 -22.36 -0.95 8.65
C GLN A 97 -23.72 -1.19 9.29
N MET A 98 -24.09 -0.32 10.22
CA MET A 98 -25.37 -0.41 10.91
C MET A 98 -25.95 0.98 11.20
N PRO A 99 -27.28 1.11 11.23
CA PRO A 99 -27.92 2.33 11.69
C PRO A 99 -27.81 2.45 13.21
N VAL A 100 -27.33 3.59 13.71
CA VAL A 100 -27.29 3.91 15.14
C VAL A 100 -28.56 4.66 15.55
N ALA A 101 -29.00 5.56 14.69
CA ALA A 101 -30.23 6.33 14.89
C ALA A 101 -30.86 6.65 13.52
N LYS A 102 -32.00 7.34 13.54
CA LYS A 102 -32.60 7.80 12.29
C LYS A 102 -31.65 8.74 11.56
N ARG A 103 -31.27 8.39 10.31
CA ARG A 103 -30.33 9.14 9.46
C ARG A 103 -28.88 9.18 10.00
N LEU A 104 -28.55 8.34 10.97
CA LEU A 104 -27.19 8.22 11.51
C LEU A 104 -26.75 6.76 11.43
N GLY A 105 -25.64 6.50 10.77
CA GLY A 105 -25.05 5.18 10.63
C GLY A 105 -23.62 5.13 11.13
N LEU A 106 -23.21 3.98 11.64
CA LEU A 106 -21.87 3.62 12.02
C LEU A 106 -21.29 2.67 10.96
N GLY A 107 -20.05 2.88 10.59
CA GLY A 107 -19.28 1.96 9.78
C GLY A 107 -17.99 1.55 10.47
N PHE A 108 -17.60 0.31 10.25
CA PHE A 108 -16.33 -0.26 10.69
C PHE A 108 -15.71 -1.04 9.54
N SER A 109 -14.40 -0.97 9.40
CA SER A 109 -13.66 -1.85 8.52
C SER A 109 -12.28 -2.18 9.04
N LEU A 110 -11.82 -3.38 8.68
CA LEU A 110 -10.48 -3.90 8.86
C LEU A 110 -9.99 -4.32 7.47
N THR A 111 -8.95 -3.68 6.97
CA THR A 111 -8.41 -3.92 5.62
C THR A 111 -6.89 -3.90 5.62
N PRO A 112 -6.22 -4.81 4.89
CA PRO A 112 -4.81 -4.66 4.60
C PRO A 112 -4.59 -3.40 3.76
N TYR A 113 -3.78 -2.47 4.25
CA TYR A 113 -3.53 -1.19 3.58
C TYR A 113 -2.39 -1.28 2.57
N SER A 114 -1.26 -1.88 2.99
CA SER A 114 -0.12 -2.09 2.10
C SER A 114 0.63 -3.37 2.47
N SER A 115 1.43 -3.86 1.53
CA SER A 115 2.26 -5.04 1.74
C SER A 115 3.65 -4.88 1.14
N VAL A 116 4.64 -5.41 1.84
CA VAL A 116 6.02 -5.50 1.41
C VAL A 116 6.37 -6.97 1.19
N GLY A 117 6.92 -7.30 0.03
CA GLY A 117 7.34 -8.66 -0.30
C GLY A 117 8.33 -8.65 -1.45
N TYR A 118 9.64 -8.59 -1.15
CA TYR A 118 10.67 -8.64 -2.17
C TYR A 118 11.89 -9.44 -1.72
N ARG A 119 12.55 -10.07 -2.68
CA ARG A 119 13.85 -10.70 -2.51
C ARG A 119 14.69 -10.44 -3.75
N THR A 120 15.74 -9.64 -3.61
CA THR A 120 16.62 -9.23 -4.70
C THR A 120 18.04 -9.65 -4.41
N LYS A 121 18.71 -10.21 -5.40
CA LYS A 121 20.13 -10.55 -5.34
C LYS A 121 20.88 -9.66 -6.33
N TYR A 122 21.94 -9.05 -5.84
CA TYR A 122 22.84 -8.23 -6.64
C TYR A 122 24.27 -8.78 -6.48
N TYR A 123 24.97 -8.93 -7.59
CA TYR A 123 26.38 -9.33 -7.62
C TYR A 123 27.21 -8.14 -8.06
N HIS A 124 28.19 -7.79 -7.26
CA HIS A 124 29.26 -6.88 -7.62
C HIS A 124 30.48 -7.71 -7.99
N GLU A 125 30.85 -7.64 -9.27
CA GLU A 125 32.05 -8.34 -9.76
C GLU A 125 33.30 -7.57 -9.32
N TYR A 126 34.34 -8.32 -9.03
CA TYR A 126 35.63 -7.77 -8.68
C TYR A 126 36.15 -6.80 -9.76
N ASP A 127 36.56 -5.62 -9.34
CA ASP A 127 37.19 -4.61 -10.16
C ASP A 127 38.55 -4.24 -9.54
N PRO A 128 39.69 -4.62 -10.15
CA PRO A 128 40.99 -4.33 -9.60
C PRO A 128 41.33 -2.83 -9.52
N GLU A 129 40.59 -2.00 -10.26
CA GLU A 129 40.77 -0.55 -10.24
C GLU A 129 39.95 0.15 -9.14
N ASP A 130 39.02 -0.55 -8.49
CA ASP A 130 38.24 0.01 -7.37
C ASP A 130 38.97 -0.23 -6.05
N PRO A 131 39.52 0.79 -5.39
CA PRO A 131 40.30 0.64 -4.15
C PRO A 131 39.49 0.08 -2.98
N ILE A 132 38.16 0.16 -3.00
CA ILE A 132 37.28 -0.40 -1.98
C ILE A 132 37.33 -1.94 -2.00
N TYR A 133 37.57 -2.52 -3.19
CA TYR A 133 37.54 -3.96 -3.41
C TYR A 133 38.90 -4.59 -3.63
N ALA A 134 39.99 -3.84 -3.44
CA ALA A 134 41.37 -4.29 -3.74
C ALA A 134 41.75 -5.62 -3.07
N ASN A 135 41.14 -5.97 -1.93
CA ASN A 135 41.40 -7.19 -1.18
C ASN A 135 40.20 -8.16 -1.12
N VAL A 136 39.09 -7.79 -1.72
CA VAL A 136 37.84 -8.56 -1.70
C VAL A 136 37.52 -8.93 -3.14
N GLY A 137 37.16 -10.19 -3.37
CA GLY A 137 36.69 -10.63 -4.69
C GLY A 137 35.27 -10.15 -4.98
N ASN A 138 34.45 -11.04 -5.49
CA ASN A 138 33.04 -10.70 -5.75
C ASN A 138 32.26 -10.50 -4.46
N ILE A 139 31.34 -9.55 -4.43
CA ILE A 139 30.45 -9.31 -3.31
C ILE A 139 29.02 -9.61 -3.75
N GLN A 140 28.38 -10.53 -3.03
CA GLN A 140 26.95 -10.79 -3.20
C GLN A 140 26.17 -10.00 -2.17
N TYR A 141 25.20 -9.21 -2.63
CA TYR A 141 24.20 -8.55 -1.81
C TYR A 141 22.84 -9.24 -1.98
N ASN A 142 22.24 -9.64 -0.88
CA ASN A 142 20.87 -10.14 -0.84
C ASN A 142 20.03 -9.15 -0.06
N TYR A 143 19.00 -8.60 -0.69
CA TYR A 143 18.03 -7.71 -0.08
C TYR A 143 16.70 -8.44 0.02
N GLN A 144 16.12 -8.45 1.19
CA GLN A 144 14.81 -9.03 1.46
C GLN A 144 13.99 -8.05 2.27
N GLY A 145 12.72 -7.90 1.93
CA GLY A 145 11.75 -7.20 2.74
C GLY A 145 10.46 -7.99 2.83
N GLU A 146 9.85 -7.96 4.00
CA GLU A 146 8.56 -8.57 4.27
C GLU A 146 7.80 -7.76 5.31
N GLY A 147 6.48 -7.86 5.29
CA GLY A 147 5.63 -7.19 6.24
C GLY A 147 4.40 -6.58 5.59
N ASP A 148 3.52 -6.06 6.43
CA ASP A 148 2.30 -5.41 6.00
C ASP A 148 1.89 -4.26 6.93
N VAL A 149 1.02 -3.40 6.43
CA VAL A 149 0.34 -2.37 7.20
C VAL A 149 -1.16 -2.61 7.06
N THR A 150 -1.83 -2.73 8.18
CA THR A 150 -3.27 -2.93 8.27
C THR A 150 -3.95 -1.64 8.70
N GLU A 151 -5.15 -1.37 8.17
CA GLU A 151 -6.00 -0.23 8.53
C GLU A 151 -7.25 -0.73 9.25
N VAL A 152 -7.54 -0.16 10.42
CA VAL A 152 -8.90 -0.16 11.01
C VAL A 152 -9.50 1.21 10.81
N LYS A 153 -10.70 1.22 10.26
CA LYS A 153 -11.49 2.44 10.09
C LYS A 153 -12.78 2.35 10.88
N VAL A 154 -13.07 3.38 11.66
CA VAL A 154 -14.34 3.56 12.37
C VAL A 154 -14.90 4.92 12.00
N GLY A 155 -16.14 4.95 11.55
CA GLY A 155 -16.71 6.21 11.07
C GLY A 155 -18.21 6.32 11.34
N LEU A 156 -18.67 7.56 11.33
CA LEU A 156 -20.06 7.95 11.45
C LEU A 156 -20.50 8.70 10.18
N GLY A 157 -21.65 8.33 9.67
CA GLY A 157 -22.31 9.04 8.58
C GLY A 157 -23.67 9.58 9.04
N TRP A 158 -23.91 10.85 8.76
CA TRP A 158 -25.14 11.54 9.14
C TRP A 158 -25.76 12.23 7.95
N GLU A 159 -27.10 12.15 7.83
CA GLU A 159 -27.90 12.83 6.82
C GLU A 159 -28.67 13.99 7.47
N PRO A 160 -28.06 15.19 7.61
CA PRO A 160 -28.71 16.37 8.21
C PRO A 160 -29.94 16.81 7.42
N PHE A 161 -29.84 16.79 6.11
CA PHE A 161 -30.90 17.18 5.19
C PHE A 161 -31.26 15.99 4.28
N LYS A 162 -32.45 15.98 3.76
CA LYS A 162 -32.90 14.94 2.83
C LYS A 162 -31.94 14.84 1.64
N ASN A 163 -31.45 13.64 1.38
CA ASN A 163 -30.53 13.33 0.27
C ASN A 163 -29.13 13.98 0.36
N PHE A 164 -28.77 14.62 1.47
CA PHE A 164 -27.45 15.17 1.69
C PHE A 164 -26.84 14.56 2.96
N SER A 165 -25.67 13.98 2.82
CA SER A 165 -24.99 13.24 3.92
C SER A 165 -23.58 13.76 4.10
N VAL A 166 -23.14 13.80 5.35
CA VAL A 166 -21.77 14.07 5.74
C VAL A 166 -21.25 12.91 6.60
N GLY A 167 -19.97 12.71 6.62
CA GLY A 167 -19.37 11.65 7.43
C GLY A 167 -17.96 11.98 7.84
N ILE A 168 -17.58 11.40 8.95
CA ILE A 168 -16.21 11.44 9.50
C ILE A 168 -15.77 10.04 9.85
N ALA A 169 -14.48 9.75 9.71
CA ALA A 169 -13.91 8.49 10.15
C ALA A 169 -12.53 8.69 10.75
N ALA A 170 -12.19 7.88 11.75
CA ALA A 170 -10.85 7.69 12.24
C ALA A 170 -10.27 6.42 11.60
N GLN A 171 -9.03 6.50 11.16
CA GLN A 171 -8.27 5.44 10.52
C GLN A 171 -7.05 5.15 11.38
N TYR A 172 -6.94 3.94 11.90
CA TYR A 172 -5.78 3.48 12.65
C TYR A 172 -4.97 2.53 11.79
N TYR A 173 -3.70 2.89 11.58
CA TYR A 173 -2.74 2.12 10.83
C TYR A 173 -1.78 1.45 11.78
N TRP A 174 -1.58 0.14 11.63
CA TRP A 174 -0.56 -0.60 12.37
C TRP A 174 0.04 -1.70 11.51
N GLY A 175 1.26 -2.07 11.83
CA GLY A 175 1.98 -3.16 11.18
C GLY A 175 3.48 -3.05 11.37
N ASP A 176 4.15 -4.12 10.98
CA ASP A 176 5.59 -4.21 11.03
C ASP A 176 6.15 -4.52 9.64
N ILE A 177 7.25 -3.85 9.29
CA ILE A 177 7.98 -4.07 8.04
C ILE A 177 9.42 -4.40 8.40
N ASP A 178 9.86 -5.60 8.03
CA ASP A 178 11.22 -6.05 8.19
C ASP A 178 11.98 -5.94 6.87
N ARG A 179 13.12 -5.28 6.91
CA ARG A 179 14.06 -5.20 5.80
C ARG A 179 15.40 -5.75 6.21
N THR A 180 15.88 -6.72 5.48
CA THR A 180 17.17 -7.38 5.76
C THR A 180 18.06 -7.27 4.53
N PHE A 181 19.31 -6.90 4.74
CA PHE A 181 20.33 -7.08 3.71
C PHE A 181 21.44 -7.99 4.24
N VAL A 182 21.94 -8.84 3.37
CA VAL A 182 23.08 -9.70 3.64
C VAL A 182 24.14 -9.42 2.60
N MET A 183 25.31 -8.99 3.04
CA MET A 183 26.49 -8.80 2.22
C MET A 183 27.45 -9.96 2.46
N THR A 184 27.73 -10.72 1.41
CA THR A 184 28.65 -11.88 1.46
C THR A 184 29.81 -11.64 0.50
N PRO A 185 30.98 -11.27 1.02
CA PRO A 185 32.18 -11.15 0.21
C PRO A 185 32.82 -12.51 -0.05
N THR A 186 33.54 -12.63 -1.18
CA THR A 186 34.33 -13.81 -1.56
C THR A 186 35.78 -13.42 -1.77
N ALA A 187 36.73 -14.27 -1.41
CA ALA A 187 38.14 -14.01 -1.64
C ALA A 187 38.51 -14.05 -3.14
N ILE A 188 39.48 -13.24 -3.55
CA ILE A 188 39.98 -13.19 -4.94
C ILE A 188 40.65 -14.50 -5.34
N THR A 189 41.47 -15.07 -4.44
CA THR A 189 42.30 -16.24 -4.70
C THR A 189 41.73 -17.54 -4.14
N GLY A 190 40.55 -17.50 -3.53
CA GLY A 190 39.98 -18.63 -2.80
C GLY A 190 40.65 -18.88 -1.44
N GLU A 191 41.71 -18.15 -1.10
CA GLU A 191 42.38 -18.18 0.21
C GLU A 191 41.90 -17.00 1.04
N GLY A 192 41.32 -17.28 2.17
CA GLY A 192 40.76 -16.29 3.10
C GLY A 192 39.26 -16.48 3.34
N THR A 193 38.90 -16.33 4.59
CA THR A 193 37.48 -16.37 5.02
C THR A 193 37.04 -14.96 5.31
N PHE A 194 36.09 -14.46 4.51
CA PHE A 194 35.39 -13.24 4.82
C PHE A 194 34.09 -13.55 5.52
N THR A 195 33.77 -12.73 6.51
CA THR A 195 32.56 -12.87 7.27
C THR A 195 31.42 -12.07 6.65
N SER A 196 30.26 -12.68 6.51
CA SER A 196 29.07 -11.97 6.02
C SER A 196 28.62 -10.90 7.01
N THR A 197 28.12 -9.80 6.49
CA THR A 197 27.46 -8.75 7.27
C THR A 197 25.98 -8.79 7.01
N VAL A 198 25.19 -8.79 8.09
CA VAL A 198 23.73 -8.76 8.03
C VAL A 198 23.24 -7.47 8.68
N GLY A 199 22.49 -6.67 7.93
CA GLY A 199 21.76 -5.53 8.47
C GLY A 199 20.27 -5.83 8.46
N GLN A 200 19.60 -5.49 9.55
CA GLN A 200 18.17 -5.66 9.72
C GLN A 200 17.57 -4.34 10.21
N ASP A 201 16.58 -3.84 9.48
CA ASP A 201 15.78 -2.69 9.85
C ASP A 201 14.34 -3.16 10.06
N ASN A 202 13.83 -3.03 11.28
CA ASN A 202 12.44 -3.29 11.63
C ASN A 202 11.72 -1.96 11.80
N TYR A 203 10.64 -1.78 11.05
CA TYR A 203 9.76 -0.59 11.10
C TYR A 203 8.46 -0.98 11.76
N SER A 204 8.20 -0.46 12.96
CA SER A 204 6.93 -0.64 13.66
C SER A 204 6.07 0.60 13.50
N ILE A 205 4.91 0.43 12.88
CA ILE A 205 3.97 1.50 12.51
C ILE A 205 2.77 1.45 13.44
N SER A 206 2.43 2.61 14.03
CA SER A 206 1.23 2.79 14.85
C SER A 206 0.80 4.25 14.76
N SER A 207 -0.26 4.54 13.98
CA SER A 207 -0.66 5.93 13.72
C SER A 207 -2.15 6.07 13.48
N ILE A 208 -2.73 7.19 13.91
CA ILE A 208 -4.14 7.52 13.67
C ILE A 208 -4.22 8.67 12.67
N LYS A 209 -5.13 8.53 11.69
CA LYS A 209 -5.46 9.54 10.69
C LYS A 209 -6.96 9.77 10.67
N GLY A 210 -7.39 10.77 9.90
CA GLY A 210 -8.80 11.12 9.75
C GLY A 210 -9.24 11.15 8.30
N GLN A 211 -10.51 10.85 8.09
CA GLN A 211 -11.18 10.99 6.81
C GLN A 211 -12.49 11.74 7.00
N VAL A 212 -12.81 12.63 6.07
CA VAL A 212 -14.11 13.31 5.99
C VAL A 212 -14.75 13.04 4.65
N GLY A 213 -16.06 13.01 4.60
CA GLY A 213 -16.77 12.74 3.36
C GLY A 213 -18.13 13.43 3.27
N VAL A 214 -18.55 13.66 2.05
CA VAL A 214 -19.85 14.21 1.73
C VAL A 214 -20.48 13.43 0.59
N GLN A 215 -21.82 13.30 0.58
CA GLN A 215 -22.59 12.75 -0.52
C GLN A 215 -23.88 13.52 -0.68
N TRP A 216 -24.24 13.77 -1.91
CA TRP A 216 -25.50 14.39 -2.30
C TRP A 216 -26.19 13.56 -3.37
N SER A 217 -27.46 13.21 -3.14
CA SER A 217 -28.26 12.41 -4.07
C SER A 217 -29.40 13.24 -4.65
N PRO A 218 -29.14 14.05 -5.70
CA PRO A 218 -30.17 14.92 -6.32
C PRO A 218 -31.33 14.09 -6.88
N VAL A 219 -31.09 12.87 -7.33
CA VAL A 219 -32.13 11.94 -7.78
C VAL A 219 -32.11 10.70 -6.93
N LEU A 220 -33.09 10.56 -6.05
CA LEU A 220 -33.28 9.39 -5.20
C LEU A 220 -34.72 8.90 -5.32
N THR A 221 -34.93 8.01 -6.27
CA THR A 221 -36.23 7.36 -6.53
C THR A 221 -36.06 5.84 -6.47
N GLN A 222 -37.18 5.09 -6.40
CA GLN A 222 -37.13 3.62 -6.42
C GLN A 222 -36.51 3.05 -7.72
N LYS A 223 -36.54 3.79 -8.82
CA LYS A 223 -36.08 3.33 -10.13
C LYS A 223 -34.73 3.92 -10.57
N ARG A 224 -34.32 5.07 -10.03
CA ARG A 224 -33.12 5.79 -10.43
C ARG A 224 -32.50 6.47 -9.23
N ILE A 225 -31.20 6.32 -9.09
CA ILE A 225 -30.39 6.96 -8.07
C ILE A 225 -29.24 7.65 -8.79
N LEU A 226 -29.04 8.94 -8.52
CA LEU A 226 -27.86 9.69 -8.90
C LEU A 226 -27.27 10.24 -7.63
N THR A 227 -26.01 9.94 -7.36
CA THR A 227 -25.28 10.44 -6.20
C THR A 227 -23.95 11.05 -6.67
N ILE A 228 -23.62 12.18 -6.10
CA ILE A 228 -22.32 12.84 -6.22
C ILE A 228 -21.66 12.75 -4.86
N GLY A 229 -20.40 12.36 -4.80
CA GLY A 229 -19.67 12.18 -3.55
C GLY A 229 -18.28 12.77 -3.62
N ALA A 230 -17.78 13.20 -2.47
CA ALA A 230 -16.38 13.55 -2.29
C ALA A 230 -15.90 13.07 -0.92
N ALA A 231 -14.63 12.69 -0.84
CA ALA A 231 -13.98 12.31 0.39
C ALA A 231 -12.57 12.90 0.43
N PHE A 232 -12.09 13.20 1.61
CA PHE A 232 -10.76 13.72 1.87
C PHE A 232 -10.11 12.97 3.00
N ASP A 233 -8.96 12.34 2.71
CA ASP A 233 -8.10 11.69 3.68
C ASP A 233 -7.00 12.69 4.09
N ILE A 234 -6.89 12.92 5.39
CA ILE A 234 -6.02 13.98 5.93
C ILE A 234 -4.54 13.64 5.71
N GLY A 235 -4.21 12.34 5.63
CA GLY A 235 -2.82 11.90 5.49
C GLY A 235 -1.97 12.27 6.70
N GLY A 236 -0.66 12.37 6.50
CA GLY A 236 0.30 12.81 7.51
C GLY A 236 1.30 11.74 7.93
N ASP A 237 2.16 12.06 8.90
CA ASP A 237 3.26 11.22 9.33
C ASP A 237 2.79 9.96 10.05
N LEU A 238 3.27 8.79 9.64
CA LEU A 238 3.07 7.51 10.30
C LEU A 238 4.00 7.33 11.51
N ASN A 239 5.10 8.12 11.56
CA ASN A 239 6.08 8.16 12.63
C ASN A 239 6.53 6.77 13.11
N PRO A 240 7.01 5.88 12.20
CA PRO A 240 7.40 4.55 12.57
C PRO A 240 8.58 4.56 13.54
N GLU A 241 8.54 3.65 14.51
CA GLU A 241 9.71 3.31 15.30
C GLU A 241 10.57 2.35 14.49
N VAL A 242 11.84 2.72 14.26
CA VAL A 242 12.77 1.94 13.46
C VAL A 242 13.90 1.41 14.32
N THR A 243 13.95 0.11 14.46
CA THR A 243 15.05 -0.58 15.12
C THR A 243 16.03 -1.11 14.08
N LYS A 244 17.25 -0.55 14.08
CA LYS A 244 18.35 -0.97 13.18
C LYS A 244 19.31 -1.87 13.92
N ARG A 245 19.64 -3.03 13.35
CA ARG A 245 20.59 -3.99 13.90
C ARG A 245 21.61 -4.40 12.84
N ILE A 246 22.87 -4.47 13.21
CA ILE A 246 23.95 -4.94 12.34
C ILE A 246 24.65 -6.10 13.04
N TYR A 247 24.81 -7.20 12.32
CA TYR A 247 25.47 -8.41 12.74
C TYR A 247 26.65 -8.69 11.81
N VAL A 248 27.76 -9.15 12.37
CA VAL A 248 28.91 -9.64 11.61
C VAL A 248 29.03 -11.13 11.87
N GLY A 249 29.00 -11.93 10.82
CA GLY A 249 28.94 -13.38 10.90
C GLY A 249 27.53 -13.93 10.90
N ASP A 250 27.30 -14.98 11.68
CA ASP A 250 25.95 -15.52 11.85
C ASP A 250 25.14 -14.58 12.74
N ILE A 251 23.87 -14.32 12.37
CA ILE A 251 22.92 -13.47 13.11
C ILE A 251 22.75 -13.93 14.58
N TYR A 252 23.11 -15.16 14.89
CA TYR A 252 23.05 -15.72 16.24
C TYR A 252 24.31 -15.51 17.08
N ASN A 253 25.43 -15.10 16.47
CA ASN A 253 26.71 -15.13 17.14
C ASN A 253 27.28 -13.78 17.56
N THR A 254 26.98 -12.67 16.93
CA THR A 254 27.57 -11.38 17.31
C THR A 254 26.72 -10.20 16.90
N THR A 255 26.03 -9.60 17.85
CA THR A 255 25.39 -8.30 17.65
C THR A 255 26.44 -7.21 17.79
N VAL A 256 26.63 -6.43 16.75
CA VAL A 256 27.62 -5.36 16.77
C VAL A 256 26.98 -4.05 17.19
N LYS A 257 25.77 -3.75 16.73
CA LYS A 257 25.09 -2.49 17.05
C LYS A 257 23.58 -2.61 16.87
N GLY A 258 22.83 -2.12 17.85
CA GLY A 258 21.39 -1.85 17.73
C GLY A 258 21.14 -0.39 18.04
N ASP A 259 20.30 0.24 17.28
CA ASP A 259 19.84 1.62 17.50
C ASP A 259 18.35 1.70 17.19
N THR A 260 17.61 2.48 17.97
CA THR A 260 16.18 2.70 17.75
C THR A 260 15.96 4.17 17.51
N THR A 261 15.38 4.49 16.37
CA THR A 261 15.12 5.86 15.94
C THR A 261 13.69 5.99 15.43
N HIS A 262 13.15 7.20 15.47
CA HIS A 262 11.90 7.50 14.77
C HIS A 262 12.24 8.09 13.40
N LEU A 263 11.66 7.50 12.36
CA LEU A 263 11.77 8.02 11.01
C LEU A 263 10.46 8.70 10.60
N LYS A 264 10.59 9.65 9.70
CA LYS A 264 9.45 10.33 9.12
C LYS A 264 8.98 9.57 7.88
N MET A 265 7.78 9.00 7.93
CA MET A 265 7.15 8.30 6.81
C MET A 265 5.74 8.85 6.62
N VAL A 266 5.53 9.61 5.55
CA VAL A 266 4.32 10.42 5.37
C VAL A 266 3.36 9.76 4.39
N LEU A 267 2.11 9.54 4.82
CA LEU A 267 1.00 9.23 3.91
C LEU A 267 0.55 10.51 3.18
N PRO A 268 0.28 10.44 1.88
CA PRO A 268 -0.19 11.59 1.12
C PRO A 268 -1.58 12.01 1.58
N ARG A 269 -1.88 13.28 1.46
CA ARG A 269 -3.26 13.75 1.47
C ARG A 269 -3.94 13.23 0.22
N GLN A 270 -5.16 12.71 0.37
CA GLN A 270 -5.91 12.18 -0.75
C GLN A 270 -7.25 12.91 -0.87
N PHE A 271 -7.54 13.39 -2.05
CA PHE A 271 -8.85 13.90 -2.43
C PHE A 271 -9.49 12.94 -3.42
N SER A 272 -10.73 12.56 -3.16
CA SER A 272 -11.50 11.67 -4.02
C SER A 272 -12.84 12.30 -4.32
N ALA A 273 -13.26 12.30 -5.58
CA ALA A 273 -14.57 12.75 -6.02
C ALA A 273 -15.17 11.74 -6.99
N GLY A 274 -16.48 11.56 -6.95
CA GLY A 274 -17.13 10.59 -7.81
C GLY A 274 -18.59 10.88 -8.09
N ILE A 275 -19.08 10.22 -9.13
CA ILE A 275 -20.49 10.24 -9.56
C ILE A 275 -20.93 8.78 -9.70
N TYR A 276 -22.07 8.45 -9.12
CA TYR A 276 -22.66 7.13 -9.22
C TYR A 276 -24.11 7.24 -9.67
N TYR A 277 -24.42 6.57 -10.79
CA TYR A 277 -25.76 6.52 -11.36
C TYR A 277 -26.23 5.08 -11.39
N GLN A 278 -27.40 4.81 -10.83
CA GLN A 278 -27.98 3.48 -10.78
C GLN A 278 -29.42 3.49 -11.26
N THR A 279 -29.76 2.49 -12.04
CA THR A 279 -31.12 2.16 -12.49
C THR A 279 -31.47 0.75 -12.06
N ALA A 280 -32.66 0.25 -12.46
CA ALA A 280 -33.06 -1.12 -12.19
C ALA A 280 -32.12 -2.18 -12.82
N LYS A 281 -31.48 -1.85 -13.94
CA LYS A 281 -30.63 -2.80 -14.71
C LYS A 281 -29.16 -2.38 -14.79
N TRP A 282 -28.86 -1.10 -14.69
CA TRP A 282 -27.54 -0.54 -14.89
C TRP A 282 -27.06 0.23 -13.67
N ALA A 283 -25.82 0.02 -13.28
CA ALA A 283 -25.12 0.90 -12.40
C ALA A 283 -23.81 1.35 -13.05
N VAL A 284 -23.50 2.64 -12.97
CA VAL A 284 -22.32 3.27 -13.54
C VAL A 284 -21.68 4.14 -12.48
N GLY A 285 -20.40 3.92 -12.21
CA GLY A 285 -19.59 4.72 -11.30
C GLY A 285 -18.38 5.31 -12.01
N VAL A 286 -18.07 6.56 -11.70
CA VAL A 286 -16.85 7.24 -12.15
C VAL A 286 -16.27 7.99 -10.97
N ASP A 287 -15.01 7.70 -10.64
CA ASP A 287 -14.28 8.37 -9.57
C ASP A 287 -12.97 8.96 -10.09
N TYR A 288 -12.59 10.08 -9.51
CA TYR A 288 -11.29 10.69 -9.62
C TYR A 288 -10.62 10.74 -8.26
N VAL A 289 -9.38 10.24 -8.16
CA VAL A 289 -8.59 10.21 -6.94
C VAL A 289 -7.27 10.95 -7.19
N TYR A 290 -6.98 11.94 -6.38
CA TYR A 290 -5.74 12.69 -6.38
C TYR A 290 -4.99 12.45 -5.07
N GLN A 291 -3.71 12.08 -5.16
CA GLN A 291 -2.83 11.91 -4.00
C GLN A 291 -1.62 12.82 -4.13
N ASN A 292 -1.37 13.60 -3.07
CA ASN A 292 -0.26 14.56 -3.02
C ASN A 292 1.01 13.92 -2.46
N TRP A 293 1.65 13.06 -3.25
CA TRP A 293 2.91 12.42 -2.87
C TRP A 293 4.10 13.36 -2.94
N GLY A 294 4.05 14.38 -3.80
CA GLY A 294 5.16 15.33 -3.99
C GLY A 294 5.49 16.17 -2.75
N ASP A 295 4.51 16.41 -1.88
CA ASP A 295 4.71 17.12 -0.61
C ASP A 295 5.12 16.18 0.53
N SER A 296 5.11 14.86 0.31
CA SER A 296 5.54 13.91 1.31
C SER A 296 7.07 13.90 1.37
N ASN A 297 7.65 14.31 2.49
CA ASN A 297 9.10 14.29 2.72
C ASN A 297 9.67 12.87 2.92
N THR A 298 8.93 11.83 2.55
CA THR A 298 9.42 10.45 2.54
C THR A 298 10.52 10.23 1.52
N ALA A 299 10.69 11.14 0.57
CA ALA A 299 11.76 11.09 -0.42
C ALA A 299 13.17 11.21 0.20
N THR A 300 13.31 11.86 1.36
CA THR A 300 14.61 12.04 2.03
C THR A 300 15.23 10.73 2.56
N GLU A 301 14.46 9.67 2.65
CA GLU A 301 14.97 8.35 3.08
C GLU A 301 15.60 7.54 1.94
N MET A 302 15.47 8.00 0.71
CA MET A 302 15.94 7.28 -0.48
C MET A 302 17.06 8.03 -1.18
N THR A 303 18.18 8.20 -0.50
CA THR A 303 19.42 8.61 -1.17
C THR A 303 20.06 7.38 -1.78
N GLY A 304 20.17 7.37 -3.10
CA GLY A 304 20.96 6.40 -3.84
C GLY A 304 22.30 7.00 -4.26
N VAL A 305 23.30 6.16 -4.43
CA VAL A 305 24.59 6.55 -5.02
C VAL A 305 24.73 5.84 -6.34
N SER A 306 24.94 6.59 -7.42
CA SER A 306 25.18 6.06 -8.75
C SER A 306 26.58 6.48 -9.22
N GLY A 307 27.29 5.56 -9.87
CA GLY A 307 28.65 5.78 -10.36
C GLY A 307 29.69 5.00 -9.55
N SER A 308 30.92 4.99 -10.04
CA SER A 308 32.08 4.35 -9.40
C SER A 308 33.26 5.35 -9.33
N GLY A 309 34.12 5.19 -8.31
CA GLY A 309 35.25 6.08 -8.11
C GLY A 309 34.84 7.52 -7.77
N ASP A 310 35.62 8.49 -8.29
CA ASP A 310 35.39 9.93 -8.05
C ASP A 310 34.13 10.51 -8.74
N ALA A 311 33.49 9.72 -9.62
CA ALA A 311 32.24 10.07 -10.31
C ALA A 311 30.98 9.62 -9.59
N ARG A 312 31.03 9.40 -8.28
CA ARG A 312 29.85 9.08 -7.47
C ARG A 312 28.91 10.27 -7.37
N THR A 313 27.72 10.12 -7.87
CA THR A 313 26.65 11.11 -7.73
C THR A 313 25.60 10.56 -6.79
N SER A 314 25.31 11.28 -5.71
CA SER A 314 24.13 11.02 -4.88
C SER A 314 22.89 11.52 -5.63
N TYR A 315 21.85 10.73 -5.67
CA TYR A 315 20.55 11.15 -6.18
C TYR A 315 19.48 10.95 -5.09
N GLU A 316 18.55 11.87 -5.07
CA GLU A 316 17.39 11.82 -4.19
C GLU A 316 16.19 11.32 -4.98
N VAL A 317 15.48 10.33 -4.46
CA VAL A 317 14.27 9.83 -5.09
C VAL A 317 13.11 10.70 -4.65
N ALA A 318 12.55 11.47 -5.57
CA ALA A 318 11.37 12.30 -5.32
C ALA A 318 10.11 11.57 -5.77
N TYR A 319 9.08 11.57 -4.92
CA TYR A 319 7.74 11.12 -5.29
C TYR A 319 7.02 12.21 -6.09
N THR A 320 6.18 11.79 -7.02
CA THR A 320 5.32 12.68 -7.80
C THR A 320 3.86 12.45 -7.45
N ASN A 321 3.04 13.51 -7.55
CA ASN A 321 1.61 13.44 -7.33
C ASN A 321 0.94 12.46 -8.30
N THR A 322 -0.05 11.75 -7.82
CA THR A 322 -0.78 10.78 -8.64
C THR A 322 -2.22 11.22 -8.88
N SER A 323 -2.70 10.96 -10.10
CA SER A 323 -4.09 11.17 -10.50
C SER A 323 -4.63 9.88 -11.08
N THR A 324 -5.70 9.35 -10.48
CA THR A 324 -6.28 8.07 -10.88
C THR A 324 -7.74 8.27 -11.25
N PHE A 325 -8.12 7.83 -12.45
CA PHE A 325 -9.51 7.74 -12.89
C PHE A 325 -9.97 6.30 -12.77
N LYS A 326 -11.15 6.09 -12.17
CA LYS A 326 -11.78 4.80 -12.01
C LYS A 326 -13.15 4.82 -12.65
N VAL A 327 -13.46 3.83 -13.45
CA VAL A 327 -14.74 3.70 -14.13
C VAL A 327 -15.24 2.27 -13.97
N GLY A 328 -16.50 2.13 -13.59
CA GLY A 328 -17.14 0.83 -13.45
C GLY A 328 -18.56 0.83 -13.97
N VAL A 329 -18.94 -0.30 -14.56
CA VAL A 329 -20.29 -0.54 -15.06
C VAL A 329 -20.76 -1.90 -14.61
N GLU A 330 -21.95 -1.97 -14.04
CA GLU A 330 -22.63 -3.22 -13.66
C GLU A 330 -23.94 -3.32 -14.45
N TYR A 331 -24.18 -4.49 -15.02
CA TYR A 331 -25.43 -4.80 -15.70
C TYR A 331 -26.13 -6.01 -15.07
N THR A 332 -27.36 -5.81 -14.62
CA THR A 332 -28.21 -6.86 -14.06
C THR A 332 -29.40 -7.10 -14.98
N PRO A 333 -29.41 -8.18 -15.77
CA PRO A 333 -30.40 -8.37 -16.84
C PRO A 333 -31.83 -8.53 -16.34
N SER A 334 -32.04 -9.11 -15.19
CA SER A 334 -33.36 -9.20 -14.54
C SER A 334 -33.22 -9.09 -13.02
N ARG A 335 -34.02 -8.21 -12.41
CA ARG A 335 -34.30 -8.28 -10.97
C ARG A 335 -35.70 -8.87 -10.82
N TYR A 336 -35.75 -10.06 -10.23
CA TYR A 336 -37.00 -10.64 -9.74
C TYR A 336 -37.28 -10.08 -8.35
#